data_dc439c3a42a89ff2d5cb80956a688b74
#
_entry.id   dc439c3a42a89ff2d5cb80956a688b74
#
_cell.length_a   1.000
_cell.length_b   1.000
_cell.length_c   1.000
_cell.angle_alpha   90.00
_cell.angle_beta   90.00
_cell.angle_gamma   90.00
#
_symmetry.space_group_name_H-M   'P 1'
#
loop_
_entity.id
_entity.type
_entity.pdbx_description
1 polymer ?
#
loop_
_entity_poly.entity_id
_entity_poly.type
_entity_poly.pdbx_seq_one_letter_code
_entity_poly.pdbx_strand_id
1 'polypeptide(L)'
;MEKNNITLDPSSSFGTSSSADINVPPEGMVQRSSRIKRIQTTAMILLFFAAVINYLDRSSLSVANLTIREELGLSATQIGVLLSVFSLAYGIAQLPCGPLLDRKGPRIMLGLGMFFWSLFQAMSGMVHSFTQFVLVRIGMGIGEAPMNPCGVKVINDWFNIKERGRPMGLFNAASTIGVAISPPILAAMMLIMGWRWMFITIGVLGIFLAIGWYMLYRNREQIELSATEQAYLNAGSVNARRDPLSFAEWRSLFRNRTMWGMMLGFSGINYTAWLYLAWLPGYLQTSYNLDLKSTGLMAAIPFLFGAAGMLINGFVTDWLVKGGMAPIKSRKICIIAGMFCSAAFTFVVPQATTSMAAVLLIGMALFCIHFAGTSCWGLIHVAVASRMTASVGSIQNFASFICASFAPIVTGFIVDTTNSFRLALIICGCVTMVGALAYIFLVRQPISDPRKD
;
A
#
# COMPACT_ATOMS: atom_id res chain seq x y z
N MET A 1 -78.99 -10.14 8.44
CA MET A 1 -79.43 -10.90 7.31
C MET A 1 -78.50 -10.52 6.16
N GLU A 2 -77.58 -11.28 5.59
CA GLU A 2 -77.42 -12.71 5.46
C GLU A 2 -75.88 -12.99 5.35
N LYS A 3 -75.38 -14.00 6.05
CA LYS A 3 -74.05 -14.48 5.98
C LYS A 3 -73.88 -15.33 4.72
N ASN A 4 -72.91 -15.03 3.85
CA ASN A 4 -72.43 -15.97 2.83
C ASN A 4 -71.08 -16.50 3.21
N ASN A 5 -71.04 -17.73 3.72
CA ASN A 5 -69.85 -18.57 3.87
C ASN A 5 -69.49 -19.08 2.47
N ILE A 6 -68.28 -18.76 2.03
CA ILE A 6 -67.63 -19.43 0.91
C ILE A 6 -66.59 -20.40 1.51
N THR A 7 -66.91 -21.69 1.48
CA THR A 7 -65.99 -22.79 1.75
C THR A 7 -65.04 -22.95 0.58
N LEU A 8 -63.74 -22.81 0.84
CA LEU A 8 -62.67 -23.13 -0.12
C LEU A 8 -62.33 -24.62 -0.04
N ASP A 9 -62.39 -25.30 -1.17
CA ASP A 9 -62.06 -26.69 -1.41
C ASP A 9 -60.54 -26.90 -1.38
N PRO A 10 -59.97 -27.86 -0.62
CA PRO A 10 -58.52 -28.06 -0.47
C PRO A 10 -57.94 -29.09 -1.46
N SER A 11 -58.32 -29.08 -2.72
CA SER A 11 -57.83 -30.05 -3.69
C SER A 11 -57.46 -29.45 -5.04
N SER A 12 -56.57 -28.43 -5.07
CA SER A 12 -55.86 -28.08 -6.29
C SER A 12 -54.35 -28.29 -6.07
N SER A 13 -53.88 -29.46 -6.53
CA SER A 13 -52.48 -29.83 -6.61
C SER A 13 -51.74 -28.89 -7.59
N PHE A 14 -51.05 -27.91 -7.06
CA PHE A 14 -50.02 -27.19 -7.83
C PHE A 14 -48.78 -28.08 -7.96
N GLY A 15 -48.43 -28.39 -9.21
CA GLY A 15 -47.27 -29.16 -9.58
C GLY A 15 -45.99 -28.54 -8.99
N THR A 16 -45.29 -29.28 -8.17
CA THR A 16 -43.93 -28.99 -7.72
C THR A 16 -43.01 -29.09 -8.90
N SER A 17 -42.62 -27.96 -9.50
CA SER A 17 -41.43 -27.87 -10.33
C SER A 17 -40.23 -28.27 -9.50
N SER A 18 -39.55 -29.34 -9.91
CA SER A 18 -38.30 -29.85 -9.37
C SER A 18 -37.30 -28.70 -9.23
N SER A 19 -37.17 -28.15 -8.04
CA SER A 19 -36.00 -27.42 -7.62
C SER A 19 -34.90 -28.46 -7.46
N ALA A 20 -33.89 -28.40 -8.34
CA ALA A 20 -32.67 -29.17 -8.16
C ALA A 20 -32.15 -28.86 -6.75
N ASP A 21 -32.21 -29.84 -5.85
CA ASP A 21 -31.64 -29.78 -4.53
C ASP A 21 -30.13 -29.57 -4.66
N ILE A 22 -29.71 -28.29 -4.59
CA ILE A 22 -28.32 -27.96 -4.33
C ILE A 22 -28.08 -28.40 -2.91
N ASN A 23 -27.49 -29.57 -2.76
CA ASN A 23 -27.04 -30.15 -1.50
C ASN A 23 -25.99 -29.20 -0.92
N VAL A 24 -26.39 -28.15 -0.21
CA VAL A 24 -25.50 -27.27 0.55
C VAL A 24 -25.17 -28.00 1.84
N PRO A 25 -23.91 -28.44 2.03
CA PRO A 25 -23.52 -29.11 3.27
C PRO A 25 -23.80 -28.20 4.47
N PRO A 26 -24.26 -28.73 5.63
CA PRO A 26 -24.48 -27.93 6.81
C PRO A 26 -23.21 -27.17 7.21
N GLU A 27 -23.33 -25.94 7.73
CA GLU A 27 -22.25 -24.99 8.02
C GLU A 27 -21.09 -25.52 8.89
N GLY A 28 -21.24 -26.68 9.53
CA GLY A 28 -20.23 -27.34 10.35
C GLY A 28 -19.23 -28.25 9.60
N MET A 29 -19.43 -28.55 8.29
CA MET A 29 -18.66 -29.57 7.55
C MET A 29 -17.75 -29.03 6.44
N VAL A 30 -17.65 -27.72 6.24
CA VAL A 30 -16.85 -27.19 5.14
C VAL A 30 -15.39 -27.05 5.58
N GLN A 31 -14.67 -28.17 5.63
CA GLN A 31 -13.25 -28.16 5.94
C GLN A 31 -12.40 -27.79 4.74
N ARG A 32 -11.30 -27.06 5.02
CA ARG A 32 -10.30 -26.67 4.04
C ARG A 32 -9.56 -27.88 3.49
N SER A 33 -9.67 -28.16 2.18
CA SER A 33 -8.97 -29.29 1.56
C SER A 33 -7.44 -29.08 1.57
N SER A 34 -6.67 -30.18 1.57
CA SER A 34 -5.21 -30.15 1.47
C SER A 34 -4.73 -29.47 0.20
N ARG A 35 -5.50 -29.60 -0.90
CA ARG A 35 -5.24 -28.95 -2.18
C ARG A 35 -5.37 -27.42 -2.06
N ILE A 36 -6.46 -26.92 -1.49
CA ILE A 36 -6.67 -25.47 -1.23
C ILE A 36 -5.57 -24.93 -0.32
N LYS A 37 -5.22 -25.66 0.75
CA LYS A 37 -4.12 -25.27 1.63
C LYS A 37 -2.80 -25.08 0.88
N ARG A 38 -2.45 -26.01 -0.02
CA ARG A 38 -1.24 -25.92 -0.84
C ARG A 38 -1.27 -24.70 -1.76
N ILE A 39 -2.38 -24.46 -2.46
CA ILE A 39 -2.55 -23.29 -3.34
C ILE A 39 -2.39 -21.98 -2.57
N GLN A 40 -3.08 -21.85 -1.43
CA GLN A 40 -3.01 -20.70 -0.55
C GLN A 40 -1.59 -20.46 -0.05
N THR A 41 -0.89 -21.49 0.42
CA THR A 41 0.49 -21.38 0.90
C THR A 41 1.43 -20.96 -0.21
N THR A 42 1.35 -21.58 -1.40
CA THR A 42 2.17 -21.22 -2.56
C THR A 42 1.93 -19.76 -2.97
N ALA A 43 0.67 -19.35 -3.10
CA ALA A 43 0.31 -17.97 -3.46
C ALA A 43 0.86 -16.96 -2.44
N MET A 44 0.74 -17.25 -1.14
CA MET A 44 1.25 -16.37 -0.08
C MET A 44 2.77 -16.28 -0.04
N ILE A 45 3.49 -17.39 -0.26
CA ILE A 45 4.95 -17.38 -0.35
C ILE A 45 5.41 -16.51 -1.52
N LEU A 46 4.81 -16.71 -2.69
CA LEU A 46 5.15 -15.93 -3.88
C LEU A 46 4.83 -14.44 -3.69
N LEU A 47 3.68 -14.09 -3.11
CA LEU A 47 3.32 -12.70 -2.79
C LEU A 47 4.25 -12.08 -1.75
N PHE A 48 4.69 -12.86 -0.75
CA PHE A 48 5.63 -12.40 0.26
C PHE A 48 6.96 -11.99 -0.38
N PHE A 49 7.56 -12.87 -1.18
CA PHE A 49 8.81 -12.56 -1.87
C PHE A 49 8.65 -11.44 -2.91
N ALA A 50 7.52 -11.39 -3.61
CA ALA A 50 7.22 -10.29 -4.53
C ALA A 50 7.17 -8.94 -3.80
N ALA A 51 6.54 -8.88 -2.63
CA ALA A 51 6.50 -7.66 -1.82
C ALA A 51 7.90 -7.27 -1.29
N VAL A 52 8.70 -8.22 -0.85
CA VAL A 52 10.07 -7.96 -0.38
C VAL A 52 10.94 -7.41 -1.52
N ILE A 53 10.96 -8.06 -2.70
CA ILE A 53 11.72 -7.60 -3.87
C ILE A 53 11.24 -6.21 -4.30
N ASN A 54 9.94 -5.97 -4.34
CA ASN A 54 9.36 -4.67 -4.68
C ASN A 54 9.93 -3.53 -3.83
N TYR A 55 10.14 -3.76 -2.52
CA TYR A 55 10.73 -2.74 -1.64
C TYR A 55 12.25 -2.66 -1.73
N LEU A 56 12.95 -3.75 -2.04
CA LEU A 56 14.38 -3.70 -2.41
C LEU A 56 14.57 -2.82 -3.65
N ASP A 57 13.74 -2.99 -4.67
CA ASP A 57 13.79 -2.21 -5.90
C ASP A 57 13.55 -0.71 -5.64
N ARG A 58 12.56 -0.37 -4.84
CA ARG A 58 12.27 1.03 -4.47
C ARG A 58 13.38 1.69 -3.67
N SER A 59 14.01 0.95 -2.77
CA SER A 59 15.07 1.46 -1.90
C SER A 59 16.43 1.52 -2.58
N SER A 60 16.64 0.81 -3.69
CA SER A 60 17.93 0.67 -4.36
C SER A 60 18.55 2.01 -4.76
N LEU A 61 17.76 2.91 -5.38
CA LEU A 61 18.24 4.25 -5.74
C LEU A 61 18.53 5.12 -4.52
N SER A 62 17.72 5.01 -3.47
CA SER A 62 17.93 5.77 -2.22
C SER A 62 19.25 5.42 -1.55
N VAL A 63 19.59 4.13 -1.49
CA VAL A 63 20.86 3.65 -0.88
C VAL A 63 22.05 3.98 -1.77
N ALA A 64 21.92 3.85 -3.10
CA ALA A 64 23.00 4.11 -4.06
C ALA A 64 23.14 5.60 -4.45
N ASN A 65 22.32 6.48 -3.88
CA ASN A 65 22.16 7.89 -4.27
C ASN A 65 23.50 8.62 -4.44
N LEU A 66 24.36 8.64 -3.41
CA LEU A 66 25.63 9.39 -3.46
C LEU A 66 26.58 8.83 -4.51
N THR A 67 26.76 7.52 -4.56
CA THR A 67 27.65 6.87 -5.52
C THR A 67 27.20 7.12 -6.96
N ILE A 68 25.88 7.06 -7.23
CA ILE A 68 25.33 7.35 -8.55
C ILE A 68 25.51 8.83 -8.91
N ARG A 69 25.32 9.74 -7.95
CA ARG A 69 25.55 11.18 -8.15
C ARG A 69 26.99 11.47 -8.55
N GLU A 70 27.94 10.90 -7.84
CA GLU A 70 29.36 11.09 -8.10
C GLU A 70 29.77 10.49 -9.46
N GLU A 71 29.34 9.26 -9.77
CA GLU A 71 29.74 8.57 -11.00
C GLU A 71 29.10 9.17 -12.26
N LEU A 72 27.81 9.55 -12.22
CA LEU A 72 27.10 10.09 -13.36
C LEU A 72 27.06 11.63 -13.39
N GLY A 73 27.69 12.30 -12.42
CA GLY A 73 27.69 13.76 -12.33
C GLY A 73 26.31 14.36 -12.12
N LEU A 74 25.42 13.69 -11.36
CA LEU A 74 24.03 14.11 -11.15
C LEU A 74 23.89 15.04 -9.94
N SER A 75 23.00 16.03 -10.06
CA SER A 75 22.60 16.86 -8.93
C SER A 75 21.63 16.13 -7.99
N ALA A 76 21.42 16.64 -6.76
CA ALA A 76 20.41 16.12 -5.86
C ALA A 76 19.00 16.31 -6.43
N THR A 77 18.74 17.40 -7.15
CA THR A 77 17.48 17.62 -7.85
C THR A 77 17.22 16.53 -8.88
N GLN A 78 18.23 16.15 -9.66
CA GLN A 78 18.10 15.09 -10.66
C GLN A 78 17.78 13.73 -10.01
N ILE A 79 18.41 13.38 -8.89
CA ILE A 79 18.02 12.18 -8.12
C ILE A 79 16.59 12.32 -7.59
N GLY A 80 16.21 13.48 -7.08
CA GLY A 80 14.82 13.76 -6.68
C GLY A 80 13.83 13.53 -7.82
N VAL A 81 14.16 13.96 -9.04
CA VAL A 81 13.35 13.69 -10.24
C VAL A 81 13.25 12.19 -10.51
N LEU A 82 14.34 11.43 -10.45
CA LEU A 82 14.33 9.97 -10.67
C LEU A 82 13.42 9.23 -9.69
N LEU A 83 13.42 9.65 -8.41
CA LEU A 83 12.56 9.10 -7.38
C LEU A 83 11.09 9.52 -7.57
N SER A 84 10.86 10.77 -7.96
CA SER A 84 9.53 11.35 -8.20
C SER A 84 8.84 10.78 -9.42
N VAL A 85 9.58 10.63 -10.53
CA VAL A 85 9.06 10.09 -11.80
C VAL A 85 8.58 8.64 -11.64
N PHE A 86 9.30 7.83 -10.87
CA PHE A 86 8.85 6.49 -10.50
C PHE A 86 7.49 6.53 -9.79
N SER A 87 7.37 7.35 -8.74
CA SER A 87 6.14 7.44 -7.95
C SER A 87 4.95 7.94 -8.77
N LEU A 88 5.20 8.92 -9.66
CA LEU A 88 4.18 9.47 -10.54
C LEU A 88 3.72 8.44 -11.58
N ALA A 89 4.65 7.76 -12.23
CA ALA A 89 4.36 6.70 -13.19
C ALA A 89 3.57 5.54 -12.55
N TYR A 90 3.97 5.12 -11.34
CA TYR A 90 3.26 4.14 -10.54
C TYR A 90 1.81 4.59 -10.23
N GLY A 91 1.63 5.82 -9.75
CA GLY A 91 0.31 6.36 -9.39
C GLY A 91 -0.63 6.44 -10.59
N ILE A 92 -0.15 6.92 -11.74
CA ILE A 92 -0.94 7.01 -12.98
C ILE A 92 -1.28 5.61 -13.50
N ALA A 93 -0.31 4.69 -13.50
CA ALA A 93 -0.52 3.34 -13.99
C ALA A 93 -1.49 2.51 -13.12
N GLN A 94 -1.70 2.87 -11.86
CA GLN A 94 -2.70 2.21 -11.02
C GLN A 94 -4.13 2.42 -11.51
N LEU A 95 -4.44 3.53 -12.20
CA LEU A 95 -5.80 3.82 -12.66
C LEU A 95 -6.36 2.73 -13.60
N PRO A 96 -5.64 2.27 -14.64
CA PRO A 96 -6.12 1.20 -15.51
C PRO A 96 -5.95 -0.21 -14.92
N CYS A 97 -5.18 -0.37 -13.82
CA CYS A 97 -4.90 -1.71 -13.26
C CYS A 97 -6.16 -2.46 -12.82
N GLY A 98 -7.15 -1.79 -12.22
CA GLY A 98 -8.38 -2.43 -11.77
C GLY A 98 -9.13 -3.14 -12.90
N PRO A 99 -9.61 -2.41 -13.92
CA PRO A 99 -10.30 -3.01 -15.07
C PRO A 99 -9.49 -4.06 -15.83
N LEU A 100 -8.17 -3.88 -15.94
CA LEU A 100 -7.29 -4.86 -16.58
C LEU A 100 -7.16 -6.14 -15.74
N LEU A 101 -7.04 -5.99 -14.43
CA LEU A 101 -6.96 -7.10 -13.48
C LEU A 101 -8.24 -7.94 -13.50
N ASP A 102 -9.41 -7.31 -13.60
CA ASP A 102 -10.69 -8.01 -13.69
C ASP A 102 -10.82 -8.83 -14.98
N ARG A 103 -10.22 -8.35 -16.08
CA ARG A 103 -10.26 -9.04 -17.38
C ARG A 103 -9.19 -10.11 -17.54
N LYS A 104 -7.96 -9.86 -17.08
CA LYS A 104 -6.79 -10.74 -17.34
C LYS A 104 -6.44 -11.63 -16.15
N GLY A 105 -6.94 -11.31 -14.95
CA GLY A 105 -6.65 -12.00 -13.71
C GLY A 105 -5.25 -11.75 -13.16
N PRO A 106 -5.03 -12.10 -11.87
CA PRO A 106 -3.76 -11.83 -11.19
C PRO A 106 -2.56 -12.58 -11.77
N ARG A 107 -2.77 -13.76 -12.36
CA ARG A 107 -1.69 -14.58 -12.95
C ARG A 107 -0.92 -13.82 -14.03
N ILE A 108 -1.64 -13.24 -14.97
CA ILE A 108 -1.04 -12.50 -16.10
C ILE A 108 -0.60 -11.13 -15.66
N MET A 109 -1.48 -10.39 -14.96
CA MET A 109 -1.22 -9.00 -14.59
C MET A 109 -0.01 -8.86 -13.66
N LEU A 110 0.07 -9.67 -12.61
CA LEU A 110 1.21 -9.61 -11.69
C LEU A 110 2.46 -10.25 -12.31
N GLY A 111 2.32 -11.35 -13.07
CA GLY A 111 3.44 -12.00 -13.76
C GLY A 111 4.14 -11.06 -14.74
N LEU A 112 3.38 -10.41 -15.63
CA LEU A 112 3.93 -9.42 -16.56
C LEU A 112 4.44 -8.18 -15.81
N GLY A 113 3.70 -7.69 -14.82
CA GLY A 113 4.13 -6.58 -13.98
C GLY A 113 5.51 -6.87 -13.36
N MET A 114 5.67 -8.02 -12.67
CA MET A 114 6.94 -8.44 -12.07
C MET A 114 8.06 -8.56 -13.11
N PHE A 115 7.78 -9.16 -14.26
CA PHE A 115 8.78 -9.28 -15.32
C PHE A 115 9.26 -7.92 -15.81
N PHE A 116 8.35 -7.00 -16.13
CA PHE A 116 8.71 -5.69 -16.65
C PHE A 116 9.42 -4.82 -15.61
N TRP A 117 8.90 -4.72 -14.37
CA TRP A 117 9.61 -3.90 -13.38
C TRP A 117 11.01 -4.44 -13.07
N SER A 118 11.16 -5.78 -12.99
CA SER A 118 12.45 -6.41 -12.73
C SER A 118 13.41 -6.26 -13.90
N LEU A 119 12.90 -6.29 -15.14
CA LEU A 119 13.70 -5.98 -16.33
C LEU A 119 14.21 -4.53 -16.28
N PHE A 120 13.34 -3.56 -15.97
CA PHE A 120 13.74 -2.16 -15.82
C PHE A 120 14.65 -1.94 -14.62
N GLN A 121 14.48 -2.71 -13.54
CA GLN A 121 15.42 -2.70 -12.42
C GLN A 121 16.81 -3.17 -12.87
N ALA A 122 16.92 -4.28 -13.58
CA ALA A 122 18.21 -4.75 -14.12
C ALA A 122 18.81 -3.72 -15.10
N MET A 123 18.00 -3.15 -16.00
CA MET A 123 18.43 -2.09 -16.92
C MET A 123 18.92 -0.85 -16.19
N SER A 124 18.44 -0.55 -14.97
CA SER A 124 18.93 0.56 -14.14
C SER A 124 20.42 0.43 -13.81
N GLY A 125 20.96 -0.80 -13.73
CA GLY A 125 22.39 -1.04 -13.55
C GLY A 125 23.23 -0.79 -14.81
N MET A 126 22.60 -0.62 -15.97
CA MET A 126 23.26 -0.46 -17.27
C MET A 126 23.18 0.97 -17.82
N VAL A 127 22.58 1.91 -17.08
CA VAL A 127 22.41 3.29 -17.52
C VAL A 127 23.72 4.08 -17.41
N HIS A 128 23.91 5.02 -18.34
CA HIS A 128 25.06 5.91 -18.42
C HIS A 128 24.66 7.40 -18.49
N SER A 129 23.36 7.70 -18.52
CA SER A 129 22.86 9.07 -18.56
C SER A 129 21.60 9.26 -17.74
N PHE A 130 21.35 10.51 -17.33
CA PHE A 130 20.13 10.89 -16.61
C PHE A 130 18.86 10.51 -17.37
N THR A 131 18.80 10.79 -18.69
CA THR A 131 17.62 10.47 -19.49
C THR A 131 17.32 8.97 -19.56
N GLN A 132 18.36 8.14 -19.73
CA GLN A 132 18.19 6.68 -19.68
C GLN A 132 17.63 6.24 -18.32
N PHE A 133 18.14 6.82 -17.24
CA PHE A 133 17.67 6.50 -15.90
C PHE A 133 16.19 6.91 -15.70
N VAL A 134 15.77 8.09 -16.20
CA VAL A 134 14.36 8.53 -16.18
C VAL A 134 13.47 7.51 -16.89
N LEU A 135 13.84 7.06 -18.07
CA LEU A 135 13.04 6.09 -18.85
C LEU A 135 12.86 4.76 -18.14
N VAL A 136 13.94 4.21 -17.57
CA VAL A 136 13.84 2.94 -16.83
C VAL A 136 13.04 3.10 -15.54
N ARG A 137 13.09 4.25 -14.87
CA ARG A 137 12.28 4.57 -13.70
C ARG A 137 10.78 4.68 -14.02
N ILE A 138 10.42 5.28 -15.16
CA ILE A 138 9.04 5.29 -15.65
C ILE A 138 8.55 3.86 -15.89
N GLY A 139 9.32 3.08 -16.64
CA GLY A 139 8.98 1.69 -16.95
C GLY A 139 8.81 0.83 -15.69
N MET A 140 9.70 1.00 -14.71
CA MET A 140 9.63 0.32 -13.43
C MET A 140 8.35 0.70 -12.67
N GLY A 141 8.01 2.00 -12.59
CA GLY A 141 6.78 2.47 -11.92
C GLY A 141 5.51 1.89 -12.55
N ILE A 142 5.45 1.84 -13.88
CA ILE A 142 4.33 1.22 -14.60
C ILE A 142 4.26 -0.29 -14.29
N GLY A 143 5.39 -0.99 -14.33
CA GLY A 143 5.47 -2.43 -14.06
C GLY A 143 5.05 -2.80 -12.63
N GLU A 144 5.34 -1.97 -11.63
CA GLU A 144 5.00 -2.22 -10.23
C GLU A 144 3.53 -1.94 -9.88
N ALA A 145 2.82 -1.14 -10.67
CA ALA A 145 1.45 -0.70 -10.38
C ALA A 145 0.46 -1.85 -10.07
N PRO A 146 0.52 -3.03 -10.71
CA PRO A 146 -0.37 -4.15 -10.42
C PRO A 146 -0.15 -4.83 -9.06
N MET A 147 1.00 -4.64 -8.39
CA MET A 147 1.40 -5.43 -7.22
C MET A 147 0.33 -5.44 -6.12
N ASN A 148 -0.09 -4.28 -5.64
CA ASN A 148 -1.04 -4.18 -4.55
C ASN A 148 -2.46 -4.67 -4.93
N PRO A 149 -3.08 -4.23 -6.04
CA PRO A 149 -4.41 -4.72 -6.42
C PRO A 149 -4.42 -6.22 -6.71
N CYS A 150 -3.36 -6.78 -7.31
CA CYS A 150 -3.25 -8.22 -7.52
C CYS A 150 -3.13 -8.99 -6.20
N GLY A 151 -2.30 -8.52 -5.25
CA GLY A 151 -2.18 -9.15 -3.94
C GLY A 151 -3.51 -9.25 -3.21
N VAL A 152 -4.28 -8.14 -3.19
CA VAL A 152 -5.63 -8.12 -2.60
C VAL A 152 -6.58 -9.07 -3.33
N LYS A 153 -6.56 -9.11 -4.67
CA LYS A 153 -7.40 -10.01 -5.46
C LYS A 153 -7.07 -11.48 -5.21
N VAL A 154 -5.79 -11.85 -5.18
CA VAL A 154 -5.33 -13.22 -4.88
C VAL A 154 -5.85 -13.68 -3.51
N ILE A 155 -5.76 -12.82 -2.49
CA ILE A 155 -6.28 -13.14 -1.15
C ILE A 155 -7.80 -13.29 -1.18
N ASN A 156 -8.51 -12.43 -1.92
CA ASN A 156 -9.95 -12.51 -2.07
C ASN A 156 -10.42 -13.75 -2.83
N ASP A 157 -9.66 -14.20 -3.82
CA ASP A 157 -10.00 -15.35 -4.66
C ASP A 157 -9.76 -16.70 -3.94
N TRP A 158 -8.72 -16.77 -3.08
CA TRP A 158 -8.27 -18.03 -2.48
C TRP A 158 -8.55 -18.19 -0.98
N PHE A 159 -9.05 -17.16 -0.30
CA PHE A 159 -9.40 -17.24 1.12
C PHE A 159 -10.86 -16.86 1.34
N ASN A 160 -11.55 -17.60 2.21
CA ASN A 160 -12.91 -17.23 2.60
C ASN A 160 -12.89 -15.94 3.42
N ILE A 161 -14.01 -15.23 3.47
CA ILE A 161 -14.10 -13.88 4.06
C ILE A 161 -13.69 -13.85 5.55
N LYS A 162 -13.96 -14.93 6.30
CA LYS A 162 -13.65 -15.03 7.74
C LYS A 162 -12.15 -15.18 8.00
N GLU A 163 -11.38 -15.70 7.03
CA GLU A 163 -9.96 -16.01 7.16
C GLU A 163 -9.02 -14.98 6.49
N ARG A 164 -9.53 -14.02 5.72
CA ARG A 164 -8.73 -13.04 4.94
C ARG A 164 -7.83 -12.15 5.78
N GLY A 165 -8.14 -11.96 7.06
CA GLY A 165 -7.38 -11.08 7.94
C GLY A 165 -5.91 -11.49 8.08
N ARG A 166 -5.63 -12.77 8.30
CA ARG A 166 -4.25 -13.29 8.45
C ARG A 166 -3.41 -13.16 7.17
N PRO A 167 -3.88 -13.64 5.98
CA PRO A 167 -3.14 -13.46 4.73
C PRO A 167 -2.91 -11.99 4.37
N MET A 168 -3.90 -11.12 4.60
CA MET A 168 -3.74 -9.68 4.37
C MET A 168 -2.71 -9.07 5.31
N GLY A 169 -2.74 -9.48 6.60
CA GLY A 169 -1.71 -9.08 7.56
C GLY A 169 -0.32 -9.53 7.16
N LEU A 170 -0.16 -10.77 6.66
CA LEU A 170 1.12 -11.29 6.17
C LEU A 170 1.62 -10.54 4.92
N PHE A 171 0.73 -10.22 3.98
CA PHE A 171 1.06 -9.46 2.79
C PHE A 171 1.54 -8.03 3.12
N ASN A 172 0.86 -7.37 4.05
CA ASN A 172 1.27 -6.05 4.54
C ASN A 172 2.58 -6.13 5.35
N ALA A 173 2.74 -7.16 6.18
CA ALA A 173 3.98 -7.40 6.93
C ALA A 173 5.17 -7.63 6.00
N ALA A 174 4.99 -8.35 4.89
CA ALA A 174 6.05 -8.54 3.89
C ALA A 174 6.55 -7.21 3.31
N SER A 175 5.64 -6.28 3.03
CA SER A 175 5.97 -4.92 2.59
C SER A 175 6.80 -4.17 3.64
N THR A 176 6.37 -4.23 4.89
CA THR A 176 7.05 -3.54 6.01
C THR A 176 8.42 -4.16 6.30
N ILE A 177 8.52 -5.49 6.29
CA ILE A 177 9.79 -6.21 6.42
C ILE A 177 10.71 -5.82 5.26
N GLY A 178 10.19 -5.81 4.02
CA GLY A 178 10.93 -5.40 2.83
C GLY A 178 11.58 -4.02 3.00
N VAL A 179 10.81 -3.02 3.43
CA VAL A 179 11.36 -1.67 3.69
C VAL A 179 12.47 -1.68 4.74
N ALA A 180 12.28 -2.40 5.86
CA ALA A 180 13.23 -2.41 6.97
C ALA A 180 14.55 -3.14 6.62
N ILE A 181 14.49 -4.26 5.89
CA ILE A 181 15.68 -5.04 5.53
C ILE A 181 16.40 -4.51 4.28
N SER A 182 15.73 -3.67 3.47
CA SER A 182 16.31 -3.16 2.22
C SER A 182 17.62 -2.40 2.43
N PRO A 183 17.72 -1.38 3.30
CA PRO A 183 18.95 -0.61 3.42
C PRO A 183 20.19 -1.46 3.78
N PRO A 184 20.18 -2.36 4.78
CA PRO A 184 21.35 -3.17 5.10
C PRO A 184 21.70 -4.18 4.00
N ILE A 185 20.73 -4.81 3.37
CA ILE A 185 20.98 -5.76 2.26
C ILE A 185 21.59 -5.03 1.07
N LEU A 186 21.01 -3.90 0.67
CA LEU A 186 21.48 -3.12 -0.47
C LEU A 186 22.87 -2.53 -0.23
N ALA A 187 23.14 -2.04 0.99
CA ALA A 187 24.47 -1.56 1.35
C ALA A 187 25.51 -2.69 1.29
N ALA A 188 25.19 -3.89 1.80
CA ALA A 188 26.07 -5.05 1.70
C ALA A 188 26.33 -5.47 0.24
N MET A 189 25.29 -5.50 -0.60
CA MET A 189 25.43 -5.80 -2.04
C MET A 189 26.32 -4.75 -2.73
N MET A 190 26.12 -3.46 -2.44
CA MET A 190 26.95 -2.39 -3.01
C MET A 190 28.42 -2.51 -2.62
N LEU A 191 28.73 -2.89 -1.37
CA LEU A 191 30.11 -3.08 -0.90
C LEU A 191 30.79 -4.25 -1.60
N ILE A 192 30.05 -5.31 -1.95
CA ILE A 192 30.60 -6.52 -2.56
C ILE A 192 30.75 -6.36 -4.09
N MET A 193 29.73 -5.81 -4.76
CA MET A 193 29.65 -5.86 -6.22
C MET A 193 29.44 -4.51 -6.89
N GLY A 194 29.32 -3.42 -6.12
CA GLY A 194 29.00 -2.09 -6.63
C GLY A 194 27.50 -1.91 -6.98
N TRP A 195 27.09 -0.65 -7.19
CA TRP A 195 25.68 -0.32 -7.40
C TRP A 195 25.11 -0.90 -8.71
N ARG A 196 25.89 -0.94 -9.79
CA ARG A 196 25.43 -1.46 -11.09
C ARG A 196 25.01 -2.93 -10.99
N TRP A 197 25.89 -3.77 -10.44
CA TRP A 197 25.60 -5.18 -10.24
C TRP A 197 24.53 -5.44 -9.18
N MET A 198 24.42 -4.58 -8.17
CA MET A 198 23.30 -4.63 -7.21
C MET A 198 21.95 -4.50 -7.94
N PHE A 199 21.78 -3.50 -8.81
CA PHE A 199 20.55 -3.32 -9.60
C PHE A 199 20.28 -4.53 -10.53
N ILE A 200 21.31 -5.01 -11.22
CA ILE A 200 21.19 -6.15 -12.13
C ILE A 200 20.78 -7.42 -11.36
N THR A 201 21.43 -7.71 -10.24
CA THR A 201 21.18 -8.92 -9.44
C THR A 201 19.74 -8.93 -8.91
N ILE A 202 19.27 -7.81 -8.34
CA ILE A 202 17.89 -7.72 -7.83
C ILE A 202 16.88 -7.88 -8.97
N GLY A 203 17.12 -7.22 -10.11
CA GLY A 203 16.26 -7.37 -11.28
C GLY A 203 16.22 -8.81 -11.81
N VAL A 204 17.36 -9.50 -11.89
CA VAL A 204 17.42 -10.91 -12.31
C VAL A 204 16.67 -11.82 -11.32
N LEU A 205 16.83 -11.62 -10.01
CA LEU A 205 16.07 -12.35 -9.00
C LEU A 205 14.55 -12.14 -9.16
N GLY A 206 14.13 -10.90 -9.45
CA GLY A 206 12.73 -10.58 -9.70
C GLY A 206 12.19 -11.22 -10.97
N ILE A 207 12.99 -11.33 -12.05
CA ILE A 207 12.60 -12.07 -13.28
C ILE A 207 12.39 -13.56 -12.95
N PHE A 208 13.27 -14.20 -12.19
CA PHE A 208 13.07 -15.59 -11.77
C PHE A 208 11.81 -15.74 -10.93
N LEU A 209 11.51 -14.80 -10.04
CA LEU A 209 10.27 -14.82 -9.28
C LEU A 209 9.04 -14.64 -10.19
N ALA A 210 9.10 -13.78 -11.21
CA ALA A 210 8.03 -13.59 -12.19
C ALA A 210 7.74 -14.88 -12.97
N ILE A 211 8.78 -15.58 -13.39
CA ILE A 211 8.65 -16.91 -14.04
C ILE A 211 8.02 -17.91 -13.07
N GLY A 212 8.54 -17.98 -11.83
CA GLY A 212 7.98 -18.84 -10.79
C GLY A 212 6.51 -18.54 -10.51
N TRP A 213 6.14 -17.26 -10.45
CA TRP A 213 4.74 -16.84 -10.31
C TRP A 213 3.87 -17.37 -11.47
N TYR A 214 4.28 -17.12 -12.70
CA TYR A 214 3.52 -17.53 -13.87
C TYR A 214 3.38 -19.05 -13.98
N MET A 215 4.38 -19.81 -13.57
CA MET A 215 4.37 -21.28 -13.59
C MET A 215 3.54 -21.89 -12.45
N LEU A 216 3.63 -21.36 -11.24
CA LEU A 216 3.07 -21.98 -10.03
C LEU A 216 1.69 -21.44 -9.66
N TYR A 217 1.43 -20.14 -9.90
CA TYR A 217 0.14 -19.54 -9.60
C TYR A 217 -0.87 -19.76 -10.73
N ARG A 218 -2.12 -20.03 -10.36
CA ARG A 218 -3.27 -20.13 -11.28
C ARG A 218 -4.41 -19.25 -10.77
N ASN A 219 -5.15 -18.64 -11.68
CA ASN A 219 -6.39 -17.95 -11.33
C ASN A 219 -7.44 -18.99 -10.90
N ARG A 220 -8.40 -18.56 -10.09
CA ARG A 220 -9.47 -19.43 -9.61
C ARG A 220 -10.28 -20.06 -10.75
N GLU A 221 -10.51 -19.32 -11.85
CA GLU A 221 -11.26 -19.76 -13.02
C GLU A 221 -10.49 -20.80 -13.87
N GLN A 222 -9.20 -20.98 -13.64
CA GLN A 222 -8.34 -21.92 -14.36
C GLN A 222 -8.22 -23.29 -13.67
N ILE A 223 -8.87 -23.43 -12.52
CA ILE A 223 -8.79 -24.65 -11.70
C ILE A 223 -10.20 -25.18 -11.47
N GLU A 224 -10.43 -26.44 -11.87
CA GLU A 224 -11.66 -27.14 -11.51
C GLU A 224 -11.69 -27.40 -10.00
N LEU A 225 -12.63 -26.77 -9.32
CA LEU A 225 -12.85 -26.89 -7.89
C LEU A 225 -14.02 -27.85 -7.63
N SER A 226 -13.87 -28.72 -6.65
CA SER A 226 -14.99 -29.54 -6.18
C SER A 226 -16.08 -28.69 -5.54
N ALA A 227 -17.31 -29.21 -5.45
CA ALA A 227 -18.42 -28.50 -4.82
C ALA A 227 -18.11 -28.10 -3.37
N THR A 228 -17.40 -28.96 -2.63
CA THR A 228 -16.96 -28.67 -1.24
C THR A 228 -15.92 -27.57 -1.19
N GLU A 229 -14.96 -27.50 -2.14
CA GLU A 229 -13.96 -26.45 -2.22
C GLU A 229 -14.60 -25.10 -2.61
N GLN A 230 -15.56 -25.10 -3.53
CA GLN A 230 -16.32 -23.91 -3.87
C GLN A 230 -17.15 -23.40 -2.70
N ALA A 231 -17.82 -24.30 -1.97
CA ALA A 231 -18.57 -23.96 -0.77
C ALA A 231 -17.66 -23.35 0.31
N TYR A 232 -16.46 -23.91 0.52
CA TYR A 232 -15.47 -23.35 1.47
C TYR A 232 -15.04 -21.92 1.07
N LEU A 233 -14.68 -21.70 -0.19
CA LEU A 233 -14.22 -20.39 -0.64
C LEU A 233 -15.33 -19.32 -0.62
N ASN A 234 -16.58 -19.75 -0.85
CA ASN A 234 -17.74 -18.86 -0.85
C ASN A 234 -18.36 -18.68 0.54
N ALA A 235 -17.91 -19.44 1.54
CA ALA A 235 -18.45 -19.37 2.89
C ALA A 235 -18.37 -17.96 3.47
N GLY A 236 -19.53 -17.42 3.90
CA GLY A 236 -19.66 -16.07 4.43
C GLY A 236 -19.71 -14.95 3.38
N SER A 237 -19.57 -15.27 2.08
CA SER A 237 -19.83 -14.30 1.04
C SER A 237 -21.33 -14.15 0.84
N VAL A 238 -21.88 -13.05 1.36
CA VAL A 238 -23.21 -12.61 0.92
C VAL A 238 -23.05 -12.15 -0.52
N ASN A 239 -23.78 -12.76 -1.45
CA ASN A 239 -23.88 -12.35 -2.86
C ASN A 239 -24.61 -10.99 -3.00
N ALA A 240 -24.17 -9.99 -2.28
CA ALA A 240 -24.57 -8.64 -2.54
C ALA A 240 -23.85 -8.18 -3.81
N ARG A 241 -24.48 -8.31 -4.98
CA ARG A 241 -24.12 -7.50 -6.15
C ARG A 241 -24.10 -6.05 -5.67
N ARG A 242 -22.89 -5.55 -5.38
CA ARG A 242 -22.71 -4.13 -5.08
C ARG A 242 -22.79 -3.42 -6.42
N ASP A 243 -23.93 -2.75 -6.68
CA ASP A 243 -24.03 -1.89 -7.84
C ASP A 243 -22.86 -0.91 -7.86
N PRO A 244 -22.07 -0.87 -8.94
CA PRO A 244 -20.97 0.07 -9.03
C PRO A 244 -21.50 1.51 -8.94
N LEU A 245 -20.66 2.41 -8.44
CA LEU A 245 -20.97 3.84 -8.47
C LEU A 245 -21.08 4.31 -9.92
N SER A 246 -22.15 5.05 -10.23
CA SER A 246 -22.23 5.77 -11.49
C SER A 246 -21.16 6.88 -11.54
N PHE A 247 -20.82 7.34 -12.74
CA PHE A 247 -19.85 8.43 -12.89
C PHE A 247 -20.32 9.73 -12.20
N ALA A 248 -21.63 9.99 -12.21
CA ALA A 248 -22.24 11.14 -11.52
C ALA A 248 -22.07 11.03 -9.99
N GLU A 249 -22.33 9.86 -9.41
CA GLU A 249 -22.11 9.60 -7.99
C GLU A 249 -20.62 9.70 -7.61
N TRP A 250 -19.72 9.17 -8.46
CA TRP A 250 -18.29 9.28 -8.26
C TRP A 250 -17.83 10.75 -8.27
N ARG A 251 -18.31 11.56 -9.22
CA ARG A 251 -18.04 13.00 -9.26
C ARG A 251 -18.60 13.76 -8.05
N SER A 252 -19.73 13.32 -7.49
CA SER A 252 -20.34 13.94 -6.31
C SER A 252 -19.45 13.85 -5.06
N LEU A 253 -18.57 12.84 -4.95
CA LEU A 253 -17.63 12.70 -3.85
C LEU A 253 -16.71 13.92 -3.70
N PHE A 254 -16.36 14.58 -4.80
CA PHE A 254 -15.52 15.80 -4.77
C PHE A 254 -16.26 17.05 -4.26
N ARG A 255 -17.59 17.00 -4.09
CA ARG A 255 -18.36 18.06 -3.42
C ARG A 255 -18.32 17.93 -1.90
N ASN A 256 -17.92 16.76 -1.38
CA ASN A 256 -17.91 16.51 0.05
C ASN A 256 -16.61 17.02 0.68
N ARG A 257 -16.75 17.88 1.71
CA ARG A 257 -15.58 18.43 2.45
C ARG A 257 -14.76 17.34 3.11
N THR A 258 -15.40 16.29 3.63
CA THR A 258 -14.72 15.15 4.24
C THR A 258 -13.81 14.44 3.24
N MET A 259 -14.20 14.32 1.98
CA MET A 259 -13.35 13.74 0.92
C MET A 259 -12.05 14.54 0.75
N TRP A 260 -12.13 15.87 0.65
CA TRP A 260 -10.95 16.73 0.57
C TRP A 260 -10.08 16.64 1.82
N GLY A 261 -10.70 16.57 3.00
CA GLY A 261 -9.96 16.38 4.26
C GLY A 261 -9.18 15.07 4.29
N MET A 262 -9.77 13.98 3.80
CA MET A 262 -9.11 12.68 3.70
C MET A 262 -7.99 12.68 2.66
N MET A 263 -8.21 13.31 1.50
CA MET A 263 -7.18 13.46 0.46
C MET A 263 -5.98 14.25 0.96
N LEU A 264 -6.20 15.45 1.48
CA LEU A 264 -5.12 16.35 1.96
C LEU A 264 -4.40 15.77 3.17
N GLY A 265 -5.16 15.20 4.11
CA GLY A 265 -4.56 14.61 5.30
C GLY A 265 -3.70 13.40 4.99
N PHE A 266 -4.18 12.47 4.16
CA PHE A 266 -3.40 11.30 3.76
C PHE A 266 -2.21 11.66 2.86
N SER A 267 -2.32 12.78 2.11
CA SER A 267 -1.18 13.34 1.36
C SER A 267 -0.03 13.76 2.27
N GLY A 268 -0.32 14.38 3.43
CA GLY A 268 0.71 14.73 4.41
C GLY A 268 1.42 13.50 4.99
N ILE A 269 0.67 12.42 5.23
CA ILE A 269 1.24 11.14 5.71
C ILE A 269 2.19 10.55 4.67
N ASN A 270 1.73 10.43 3.42
CA ASN A 270 2.55 9.84 2.38
C ASN A 270 3.74 10.73 1.99
N TYR A 271 3.60 12.06 2.00
CA TYR A 271 4.72 12.97 1.77
C TYR A 271 5.87 12.70 2.74
N THR A 272 5.57 12.58 4.04
CA THR A 272 6.56 12.27 5.07
C THR A 272 7.19 10.91 4.90
N ALA A 273 6.38 9.87 4.68
CA ALA A 273 6.88 8.51 4.49
C ALA A 273 7.80 8.40 3.25
N TRP A 274 7.43 9.03 2.13
CA TRP A 274 8.22 9.02 0.91
C TRP A 274 9.47 9.88 1.00
N LEU A 275 9.46 11.01 1.72
CA LEU A 275 10.67 11.79 1.97
C LEU A 275 11.73 10.93 2.67
N TYR A 276 11.36 10.28 3.76
CA TYR A 276 12.31 9.44 4.49
C TYR A 276 12.73 8.20 3.70
N LEU A 277 11.81 7.55 2.98
CA LEU A 277 12.15 6.41 2.12
C LEU A 277 13.17 6.81 1.04
N ALA A 278 13.02 7.98 0.45
CA ALA A 278 13.87 8.48 -0.63
C ALA A 278 15.23 8.99 -0.15
N TRP A 279 15.26 9.72 0.97
CA TRP A 279 16.42 10.52 1.32
C TRP A 279 17.13 10.11 2.61
N LEU A 280 16.55 9.21 3.44
CA LEU A 280 17.16 8.86 4.72
C LEU A 280 18.61 8.34 4.60
N PRO A 281 18.96 7.38 3.68
CA PRO A 281 20.35 6.98 3.53
C PRO A 281 21.28 8.14 3.12
N GLY A 282 20.88 8.93 2.12
CA GLY A 282 21.63 10.10 1.68
C GLY A 282 21.78 11.17 2.77
N TYR A 283 20.73 11.41 3.57
CA TYR A 283 20.79 12.31 4.72
C TYR A 283 21.83 11.86 5.76
N LEU A 284 21.82 10.59 6.12
CA LEU A 284 22.78 10.04 7.09
C LEU A 284 24.23 10.12 6.58
N GLN A 285 24.47 9.84 5.31
CA GLN A 285 25.80 9.91 4.71
C GLN A 285 26.31 11.37 4.64
N THR A 286 25.47 12.30 4.16
CA THR A 286 25.91 13.69 3.95
C THR A 286 25.96 14.52 5.24
N SER A 287 24.98 14.33 6.15
CA SER A 287 24.88 15.15 7.37
C SER A 287 25.76 14.66 8.51
N TYR A 288 26.08 13.36 8.55
CA TYR A 288 26.86 12.73 9.63
C TYR A 288 28.13 12.02 9.14
N ASN A 289 28.45 12.12 7.85
CA ASN A 289 29.62 11.46 7.23
C ASN A 289 29.71 9.96 7.52
N LEU A 290 28.53 9.28 7.56
CA LEU A 290 28.51 7.84 7.77
C LEU A 290 28.97 7.09 6.53
N ASP A 291 29.76 6.04 6.74
CA ASP A 291 30.09 5.07 5.72
C ASP A 291 28.86 4.26 5.27
N LEU A 292 28.94 3.63 4.11
CA LEU A 292 27.81 2.92 3.50
C LEU A 292 27.28 1.77 4.38
N LYS A 293 28.16 1.05 5.09
CA LYS A 293 27.79 -0.05 5.98
C LYS A 293 26.96 0.46 7.17
N SER A 294 27.47 1.47 7.87
CA SER A 294 26.79 2.08 9.01
C SER A 294 25.47 2.72 8.59
N THR A 295 25.44 3.39 7.43
CA THR A 295 24.22 3.96 6.84
C THR A 295 23.16 2.89 6.60
N GLY A 296 23.52 1.76 6.00
CA GLY A 296 22.56 0.68 5.73
C GLY A 296 21.95 0.13 7.02
N LEU A 297 22.75 -0.11 8.04
CA LEU A 297 22.25 -0.60 9.33
C LEU A 297 21.40 0.42 10.06
N MET A 298 21.86 1.66 10.13
CA MET A 298 21.14 2.73 10.82
C MET A 298 19.84 3.12 10.11
N ALA A 299 19.79 3.12 8.79
CA ALA A 299 18.59 3.44 8.03
C ALA A 299 17.47 2.40 8.19
N ALA A 300 17.78 1.17 8.61
CA ALA A 300 16.77 0.16 8.91
C ALA A 300 15.93 0.50 10.16
N ILE A 301 16.56 1.09 11.18
CA ILE A 301 15.94 1.34 12.49
C ILE A 301 14.64 2.16 12.39
N PRO A 302 14.60 3.31 11.71
CA PRO A 302 13.39 4.10 11.60
C PRO A 302 12.20 3.36 10.97
N PHE A 303 12.45 2.48 10.01
CA PHE A 303 11.38 1.69 9.38
C PHE A 303 10.84 0.61 10.31
N LEU A 304 11.65 0.05 11.20
CA LEU A 304 11.18 -0.86 12.26
C LEU A 304 10.27 -0.12 13.24
N PHE A 305 10.59 1.13 13.59
CA PHE A 305 9.69 1.99 14.38
C PHE A 305 8.36 2.22 13.67
N GLY A 306 8.39 2.49 12.35
CA GLY A 306 7.19 2.62 11.53
C GLY A 306 6.31 1.36 11.56
N ALA A 307 6.92 0.17 11.47
CA ALA A 307 6.24 -1.11 11.61
C ALA A 307 5.55 -1.26 12.97
N ALA A 308 6.24 -0.92 14.04
CA ALA A 308 5.69 -0.93 15.39
C ALA A 308 4.48 0.03 15.52
N GLY A 309 4.57 1.23 14.92
CA GLY A 309 3.46 2.19 14.88
C GLY A 309 2.20 1.63 14.22
N MET A 310 2.34 0.93 13.09
CA MET A 310 1.22 0.27 12.41
C MET A 310 0.55 -0.77 13.30
N LEU A 311 1.33 -1.62 13.97
CA LEU A 311 0.82 -2.68 14.82
C LEU A 311 0.11 -2.13 16.06
N ILE A 312 0.74 -1.16 16.74
CA ILE A 312 0.22 -0.57 17.97
C ILE A 312 -1.08 0.22 17.71
N ASN A 313 -1.24 0.83 16.53
CA ASN A 313 -2.46 1.54 16.18
C ASN A 313 -3.72 0.68 16.31
N GLY A 314 -3.68 -0.57 15.85
CA GLY A 314 -4.81 -1.49 15.95
C GLY A 314 -5.25 -1.66 17.42
N PHE A 315 -4.30 -1.95 18.31
CA PHE A 315 -4.59 -2.12 19.74
C PHE A 315 -5.13 -0.85 20.39
N VAL A 316 -4.55 0.31 20.08
CA VAL A 316 -4.98 1.60 20.63
C VAL A 316 -6.38 1.97 20.16
N THR A 317 -6.68 1.82 18.87
CA THR A 317 -8.03 2.12 18.34
C THR A 317 -9.09 1.20 18.93
N ASP A 318 -8.80 -0.09 19.09
CA ASP A 318 -9.70 -1.06 19.71
C ASP A 318 -9.91 -0.78 21.20
N TRP A 319 -8.85 -0.41 21.91
CA TRP A 319 -8.93 -0.03 23.32
C TRP A 319 -9.81 1.22 23.53
N LEU A 320 -9.64 2.24 22.68
CA LEU A 320 -10.46 3.47 22.74
C LEU A 320 -11.95 3.17 22.47
N VAL A 321 -12.24 2.29 21.50
CA VAL A 321 -13.62 1.91 21.17
C VAL A 321 -14.23 1.08 22.30
N LYS A 322 -13.50 0.14 22.88
CA LYS A 322 -13.93 -0.63 24.08
C LYS A 322 -14.18 0.29 25.27
N GLY A 323 -13.43 1.38 25.39
CA GLY A 323 -13.64 2.45 26.39
C GLY A 323 -14.86 3.36 26.13
N GLY A 324 -15.73 3.04 25.15
CA GLY A 324 -16.96 3.75 24.85
C GLY A 324 -16.79 4.90 23.85
N MET A 325 -15.61 5.06 23.23
CA MET A 325 -15.42 6.10 22.21
C MET A 325 -16.03 5.66 20.87
N ALA A 326 -16.73 6.60 20.19
CA ALA A 326 -17.26 6.33 18.87
C ALA A 326 -16.14 5.94 17.88
N PRO A 327 -16.32 4.92 17.01
CA PRO A 327 -15.29 4.41 16.11
C PRO A 327 -14.67 5.46 15.18
N ILE A 328 -15.44 6.43 14.70
CA ILE A 328 -14.95 7.55 13.89
C ILE A 328 -14.05 8.47 14.71
N LYS A 329 -14.48 8.81 15.95
CA LYS A 329 -13.75 9.70 16.84
C LYS A 329 -12.42 9.08 17.29
N SER A 330 -12.41 7.78 17.63
CA SER A 330 -11.20 7.02 17.99
C SER A 330 -10.13 7.13 16.90
N ARG A 331 -10.48 6.79 15.66
CA ARG A 331 -9.55 6.85 14.54
C ARG A 331 -9.08 8.27 14.23
N LYS A 332 -10.01 9.24 14.25
CA LYS A 332 -9.68 10.65 13.99
C LYS A 332 -8.68 11.20 15.01
N ILE A 333 -8.83 10.89 16.30
CA ILE A 333 -7.89 11.31 17.34
C ILE A 333 -6.51 10.68 17.10
N CYS A 334 -6.45 9.37 16.78
CA CYS A 334 -5.19 8.70 16.47
C CYS A 334 -4.48 9.30 15.24
N ILE A 335 -5.24 9.69 14.20
CA ILE A 335 -4.68 10.35 13.02
C ILE A 335 -4.07 11.70 13.41
N ILE A 336 -4.84 12.54 14.06
CA ILE A 336 -4.44 13.91 14.41
C ILE A 336 -3.24 13.89 15.35
N ALA A 337 -3.29 13.10 16.43
CA ALA A 337 -2.20 12.98 17.40
C ALA A 337 -0.92 12.43 16.72
N GLY A 338 -1.05 11.36 15.93
CA GLY A 338 0.09 10.78 15.21
C GLY A 338 0.74 11.77 14.24
N MET A 339 -0.04 12.52 13.47
CA MET A 339 0.49 13.51 12.54
C MET A 339 1.17 14.68 13.24
N PHE A 340 0.59 15.22 14.32
CA PHE A 340 1.22 16.30 15.09
C PHE A 340 2.52 15.83 15.76
N CYS A 341 2.52 14.65 16.36
CA CYS A 341 3.75 14.09 16.95
C CYS A 341 4.82 13.84 15.88
N SER A 342 4.44 13.29 14.71
CA SER A 342 5.37 13.09 13.62
C SER A 342 5.97 14.42 13.13
N ALA A 343 5.15 15.45 12.95
CA ALA A 343 5.62 16.78 12.57
C ALA A 343 6.58 17.36 13.63
N ALA A 344 6.24 17.24 14.91
CA ALA A 344 7.08 17.72 16.02
C ALA A 344 8.46 17.03 16.01
N PHE A 345 8.50 15.69 15.91
CA PHE A 345 9.77 14.98 15.80
C PHE A 345 10.55 15.39 14.55
N THR A 346 9.89 15.54 13.39
CA THR A 346 10.53 15.95 12.14
C THR A 346 11.14 17.36 12.26
N PHE A 347 10.50 18.31 12.96
CA PHE A 347 11.07 19.64 13.22
C PHE A 347 12.31 19.60 14.12
N VAL A 348 12.44 18.61 14.99
CA VAL A 348 13.58 18.46 15.90
C VAL A 348 14.75 17.74 15.23
N VAL A 349 14.54 16.91 14.20
CA VAL A 349 15.60 16.16 13.50
C VAL A 349 16.80 17.04 13.11
N PRO A 350 16.64 18.27 12.54
CA PRO A 350 17.79 19.10 12.15
C PRO A 350 18.66 19.60 13.32
N GLN A 351 18.20 19.43 14.56
CA GLN A 351 18.93 19.83 15.77
C GLN A 351 19.71 18.66 16.37
N ALA A 352 19.59 17.46 15.83
CA ALA A 352 20.29 16.29 16.31
C ALA A 352 21.81 16.43 16.06
N THR A 353 22.60 16.31 17.11
CA THR A 353 24.05 16.44 17.06
C THR A 353 24.75 15.11 16.70
N THR A 354 24.09 13.99 16.90
CA THR A 354 24.61 12.65 16.60
C THR A 354 23.72 11.90 15.62
N SER A 355 24.31 11.04 14.82
CA SER A 355 23.57 10.18 13.87
C SER A 355 22.53 9.31 14.58
N MET A 356 22.85 8.77 15.76
CA MET A 356 21.93 7.95 16.53
C MET A 356 20.71 8.76 17.01
N ALA A 357 20.93 9.99 17.49
CA ALA A 357 19.82 10.88 17.88
C ALA A 357 18.91 11.20 16.69
N ALA A 358 19.48 11.49 15.52
CA ALA A 358 18.71 11.71 14.30
C ALA A 358 17.89 10.46 13.90
N VAL A 359 18.50 9.27 13.92
CA VAL A 359 17.86 8.00 13.60
C VAL A 359 16.68 7.72 14.54
N LEU A 360 16.84 7.96 15.84
CA LEU A 360 15.77 7.76 16.81
C LEU A 360 14.64 8.78 16.64
N LEU A 361 14.95 10.05 16.39
CA LEU A 361 13.94 11.08 16.12
C LEU A 361 13.15 10.78 14.83
N ILE A 362 13.85 10.37 13.77
CA ILE A 362 13.20 9.93 12.51
C ILE A 362 12.39 8.66 12.76
N GLY A 363 12.91 7.73 13.57
CA GLY A 363 12.18 6.53 13.98
C GLY A 363 10.87 6.88 14.68
N MET A 364 10.87 7.81 15.62
CA MET A 364 9.65 8.29 16.29
C MET A 364 8.71 9.01 15.31
N ALA A 365 9.25 9.81 14.39
CA ALA A 365 8.44 10.43 13.34
C ALA A 365 7.76 9.39 12.46
N LEU A 366 8.48 8.35 12.01
CA LEU A 366 7.93 7.24 11.22
C LEU A 366 6.95 6.37 12.03
N PHE A 367 7.22 6.12 13.31
CA PHE A 367 6.27 5.45 14.19
C PHE A 367 4.93 6.20 14.21
N CYS A 368 4.97 7.49 14.48
CA CYS A 368 3.77 8.33 14.59
C CYS A 368 3.02 8.46 13.25
N ILE A 369 3.75 8.61 12.13
CA ILE A 369 3.10 8.78 10.83
C ILE A 369 2.46 7.48 10.32
N HIS A 370 3.09 6.33 10.52
CA HIS A 370 2.51 5.03 10.17
C HIS A 370 1.37 4.63 11.11
N PHE A 371 1.47 4.98 12.39
CA PHE A 371 0.36 4.88 13.33
C PHE A 371 -0.86 5.67 12.82
N ALA A 372 -0.69 6.92 12.40
CA ALA A 372 -1.76 7.72 11.79
C ALA A 372 -2.29 7.10 10.49
N GLY A 373 -1.40 6.63 9.62
CA GLY A 373 -1.74 6.03 8.32
C GLY A 373 -2.66 4.81 8.45
N THR A 374 -2.41 3.93 9.42
CA THR A 374 -3.28 2.79 9.71
C THR A 374 -4.69 3.23 10.12
N SER A 375 -4.80 4.27 10.95
CA SER A 375 -6.10 4.86 11.31
C SER A 375 -6.81 5.51 10.13
N CYS A 376 -6.09 6.08 9.15
CA CYS A 376 -6.69 6.66 7.93
C CYS A 376 -7.41 5.61 7.11
N TRP A 377 -6.80 4.45 6.87
CA TRP A 377 -7.45 3.33 6.21
C TRP A 377 -8.64 2.80 7.02
N GLY A 378 -8.46 2.67 8.34
CA GLY A 378 -9.54 2.28 9.25
C GLY A 378 -10.71 3.25 9.25
N LEU A 379 -10.46 4.56 9.08
CA LEU A 379 -11.50 5.59 9.04
C LEU A 379 -12.41 5.44 7.82
N ILE A 380 -11.87 5.05 6.65
CA ILE A 380 -12.68 4.80 5.46
C ILE A 380 -13.76 3.75 5.74
N HIS A 381 -13.42 2.67 6.45
CA HIS A 381 -14.38 1.59 6.74
C HIS A 381 -15.52 1.98 7.69
N VAL A 382 -15.32 3.01 8.53
CA VAL A 382 -16.33 3.43 9.53
C VAL A 382 -17.02 4.75 9.18
N ALA A 383 -16.39 5.59 8.34
CA ALA A 383 -16.93 6.91 7.98
C ALA A 383 -17.54 6.95 6.57
N VAL A 384 -17.41 5.88 5.78
CA VAL A 384 -17.89 5.83 4.39
C VAL A 384 -18.84 4.66 4.22
N ALA A 385 -19.96 4.90 3.54
CA ALA A 385 -20.89 3.82 3.20
C ALA A 385 -20.18 2.69 2.45
N SER A 386 -20.46 1.43 2.81
CA SER A 386 -19.70 0.24 2.36
C SER A 386 -19.63 0.10 0.82
N ARG A 387 -20.64 0.63 0.09
CA ARG A 387 -20.68 0.66 -1.37
C ARG A 387 -19.60 1.59 -1.97
N MET A 388 -19.23 2.66 -1.27
CA MET A 388 -18.33 3.72 -1.74
C MET A 388 -16.90 3.58 -1.20
N THR A 389 -16.66 2.67 -0.26
CA THR A 389 -15.38 2.48 0.43
C THR A 389 -14.20 2.32 -0.54
N ALA A 390 -14.36 1.50 -1.59
CA ALA A 390 -13.31 1.28 -2.59
C ALA A 390 -13.00 2.55 -3.39
N SER A 391 -14.03 3.28 -3.82
CA SER A 391 -13.87 4.52 -4.60
C SER A 391 -13.21 5.63 -3.77
N VAL A 392 -13.67 5.82 -2.53
CA VAL A 392 -13.08 6.81 -1.60
C VAL A 392 -11.63 6.46 -1.29
N GLY A 393 -11.34 5.18 -1.00
CA GLY A 393 -9.98 4.71 -0.76
C GLY A 393 -9.06 4.93 -1.96
N SER A 394 -9.52 4.65 -3.17
CA SER A 394 -8.76 4.86 -4.40
C SER A 394 -8.46 6.34 -4.67
N ILE A 395 -9.46 7.21 -4.50
CA ILE A 395 -9.28 8.67 -4.68
C ILE A 395 -8.29 9.21 -3.64
N GLN A 396 -8.46 8.84 -2.37
CA GLN A 396 -7.56 9.23 -1.29
C GLN A 396 -6.12 8.78 -1.59
N ASN A 397 -5.94 7.53 -2.00
CA ASN A 397 -4.63 6.98 -2.31
C ASN A 397 -3.98 7.67 -3.52
N PHE A 398 -4.71 7.84 -4.61
CA PHE A 398 -4.24 8.52 -5.81
C PHE A 398 -3.78 9.96 -5.52
N ALA A 399 -4.60 10.75 -4.83
CA ALA A 399 -4.24 12.12 -4.45
C ALA A 399 -2.97 12.16 -3.60
N SER A 400 -2.84 11.21 -2.67
CA SER A 400 -1.66 11.14 -1.80
C SER A 400 -0.39 10.76 -2.54
N PHE A 401 -0.46 9.88 -3.54
CA PHE A 401 0.70 9.54 -4.38
C PHE A 401 1.17 10.70 -5.24
N ILE A 402 0.23 11.48 -5.82
CA ILE A 402 0.59 12.70 -6.55
C ILE A 402 1.34 13.65 -5.63
N CYS A 403 0.81 13.94 -4.44
CA CYS A 403 1.48 14.83 -3.49
C CYS A 403 2.84 14.28 -3.02
N ALA A 404 2.91 13.00 -2.69
CA ALA A 404 4.12 12.33 -2.24
C ALA A 404 5.22 12.31 -3.31
N SER A 405 4.85 12.28 -4.60
CA SER A 405 5.83 12.31 -5.69
C SER A 405 6.62 13.63 -5.76
N PHE A 406 6.11 14.71 -5.17
CA PHE A 406 6.85 15.97 -5.07
C PHE A 406 7.89 15.98 -3.94
N ALA A 407 7.76 15.13 -2.92
CA ALA A 407 8.66 15.14 -1.78
C ALA A 407 10.14 14.93 -2.17
N PRO A 408 10.51 13.95 -3.02
CA PRO A 408 11.91 13.75 -3.38
C PRO A 408 12.48 14.90 -4.22
N ILE A 409 11.73 15.44 -5.19
CA ILE A 409 12.24 16.51 -6.06
C ILE A 409 12.39 17.83 -5.30
N VAL A 410 11.43 18.18 -4.44
CA VAL A 410 11.51 19.37 -3.60
C VAL A 410 12.70 19.28 -2.65
N THR A 411 12.91 18.11 -2.05
CA THR A 411 14.06 17.89 -1.15
C THR A 411 15.37 18.00 -1.94
N GLY A 412 15.48 17.39 -3.12
CA GLY A 412 16.67 17.47 -3.95
C GLY A 412 17.02 18.90 -4.35
N PHE A 413 16.03 19.69 -4.77
CA PHE A 413 16.19 21.10 -5.10
C PHE A 413 16.69 21.93 -3.90
N ILE A 414 16.14 21.68 -2.71
CA ILE A 414 16.57 22.37 -1.49
C ILE A 414 18.01 22.00 -1.17
N VAL A 415 18.38 20.72 -1.27
CA VAL A 415 19.75 20.27 -0.98
C VAL A 415 20.75 20.87 -1.96
N ASP A 416 20.43 20.97 -3.26
CA ASP A 416 21.31 21.60 -4.26
C ASP A 416 21.50 23.11 -4.00
N THR A 417 20.46 23.80 -3.53
CA THR A 417 20.51 25.26 -3.32
C THR A 417 21.08 25.66 -1.96
N THR A 418 20.86 24.85 -0.92
CA THR A 418 21.22 25.19 0.47
C THR A 418 22.34 24.32 1.06
N ASN A 419 22.75 23.26 0.36
CA ASN A 419 23.65 22.21 0.85
C ASN A 419 23.22 21.62 2.21
N SER A 420 21.89 21.64 2.50
CA SER A 420 21.34 21.20 3.79
C SER A 420 19.96 20.58 3.62
N PHE A 421 19.67 19.55 4.40
CA PHE A 421 18.34 18.96 4.52
C PHE A 421 17.39 19.71 5.46
N ARG A 422 17.91 20.71 6.22
CA ARG A 422 17.14 21.39 7.27
C ARG A 422 15.81 21.95 6.77
N LEU A 423 15.85 22.71 5.67
CA LEU A 423 14.64 23.32 5.11
C LEU A 423 13.67 22.26 4.56
N ALA A 424 14.17 21.20 3.95
CA ALA A 424 13.34 20.10 3.46
C ALA A 424 12.57 19.39 4.59
N LEU A 425 13.22 19.16 5.74
CA LEU A 425 12.59 18.59 6.93
C LEU A 425 11.54 19.53 7.54
N ILE A 426 11.82 20.84 7.56
CA ILE A 426 10.85 21.85 8.01
C ILE A 426 9.61 21.84 7.11
N ILE A 427 9.79 21.86 5.80
CA ILE A 427 8.67 21.80 4.84
C ILE A 427 7.88 20.51 5.03
N CYS A 428 8.55 19.37 5.22
CA CYS A 428 7.90 18.08 5.50
C CYS A 428 7.02 18.16 6.76
N GLY A 429 7.54 18.70 7.85
CA GLY A 429 6.77 18.92 9.08
C GLY A 429 5.56 19.83 8.87
N CYS A 430 5.72 20.92 8.09
CA CYS A 430 4.61 21.83 7.76
C CYS A 430 3.53 21.12 6.91
N VAL A 431 3.91 20.35 5.90
CA VAL A 431 2.97 19.58 5.07
C VAL A 431 2.20 18.57 5.91
N THR A 432 2.89 17.88 6.83
CA THR A 432 2.25 16.94 7.77
C THR A 432 1.27 17.67 8.69
N MET A 433 1.65 18.84 9.20
CA MET A 433 0.78 19.66 10.06
C MET A 433 -0.46 20.16 9.32
N VAL A 434 -0.31 20.62 8.08
CA VAL A 434 -1.45 21.02 7.23
C VAL A 434 -2.38 19.82 7.01
N GLY A 435 -1.84 18.63 6.80
CA GLY A 435 -2.63 17.38 6.72
C GLY A 435 -3.40 17.09 8.02
N ALA A 436 -2.79 17.27 9.19
CA ALA A 436 -3.46 17.12 10.48
C ALA A 436 -4.62 18.13 10.65
N LEU A 437 -4.39 19.38 10.27
CA LEU A 437 -5.42 20.42 10.29
C LEU A 437 -6.57 20.11 9.34
N ALA A 438 -6.29 19.51 8.17
CA ALA A 438 -7.32 19.05 7.24
C ALA A 438 -8.23 17.99 7.89
N TYR A 439 -7.68 17.05 8.67
CA TYR A 439 -8.49 16.11 9.46
C TYR A 439 -9.33 16.78 10.54
N ILE A 440 -8.82 17.83 11.18
CA ILE A 440 -9.54 18.58 12.21
C ILE A 440 -10.74 19.32 11.60
N PHE A 441 -10.50 20.11 10.55
CA PHE A 441 -11.45 21.08 10.05
C PHE A 441 -12.37 20.57 8.94
N LEU A 442 -11.90 19.65 8.09
CA LEU A 442 -12.65 19.17 6.93
C LEU A 442 -13.35 17.83 7.19
N VAL A 443 -12.76 16.93 7.96
CA VAL A 443 -13.35 15.62 8.25
C VAL A 443 -14.29 15.74 9.45
N ARG A 444 -15.52 16.20 9.21
CA ARG A 444 -16.51 16.42 10.28
C ARG A 444 -17.68 15.45 10.25
N GLN A 445 -18.12 15.04 9.07
CA GLN A 445 -19.28 14.20 8.85
C GLN A 445 -18.93 12.96 8.06
N PRO A 446 -19.58 11.81 8.30
CA PRO A 446 -19.47 10.64 7.46
C PRO A 446 -19.87 10.96 6.01
N ILE A 447 -19.35 10.19 5.05
CA ILE A 447 -19.79 10.26 3.66
C ILE A 447 -20.97 9.31 3.50
N SER A 448 -22.20 9.86 3.44
CA SER A 448 -23.44 9.13 3.25
C SER A 448 -23.60 8.64 1.80
N ASP A 449 -24.46 7.64 1.59
CA ASP A 449 -24.79 7.16 0.24
C ASP A 449 -25.80 8.14 -0.39
N PRO A 450 -25.49 8.78 -1.53
CA PRO A 450 -26.40 9.74 -2.19
C PRO A 450 -27.76 9.15 -2.60
N ARG A 451 -27.92 7.82 -2.59
CA ARG A 451 -29.20 7.15 -2.87
C ARG A 451 -30.10 7.02 -1.65
N LYS A 452 -29.59 7.38 -0.46
CA LYS A 452 -30.35 7.30 0.80
C LYS A 452 -30.85 8.64 1.29
N ASP A 453 -30.40 9.71 0.66
CA ASP A 453 -30.88 11.09 0.81
C ASP A 453 -31.86 11.40 -0.34
#